data_3c9e80e4c8a9c60f303726e0bcda5464
#
_entry.id   3c9e80e4c8a9c60f303726e0bcda5464
#
_cell.length_a   1.000
_cell.length_b   1.000
_cell.length_c   1.000
_cell.angle_alpha   90.00
_cell.angle_beta   90.00
_cell.angle_gamma   90.00
#
_symmetry.space_group_name_H-M   'P 1'
#
loop_
_entity.id
_entity.type
_entity.pdbx_description
1 polymer ?
#
loop_
_entity_poly.entity_id
_entity_poly.type
_entity_poly.pdbx_seq_one_letter_code
_entity_poly.pdbx_strand_id
1 'polypeptide(L)'
;MRQITEALQRAERILVITGAGLSADSGLPTYRGLGGLYNGHTDDGVPIETALSGPMLRHDPALCWKYLAEIGRACIAAKPNPGHLAIAELQRRKPGCWVLTQNVDGYHLAAGSPPQRLIEIHGRLAPLYCMDCGETSDKLAAHLAQPLPPRCACGGVLRPPVVLFEELLPEPALGCLRDEIEKGFDAVIAVGTSASFAYIVEPLLRTRHSGGFTAQIDPAASELSQIVDVHLARGASDVLPQLVRHIFGD
;
A
#
# COMPACT_ATOMS: atom_id res chain seq x y z
N MET A 1 11.66 0.52 19.78
CA MET A 1 12.42 -0.63 19.23
C MET A 1 12.26 -1.89 20.09
N ARG A 2 12.82 -1.92 21.32
CA ARG A 2 12.80 -3.13 22.19
C ARG A 2 11.39 -3.73 22.36
N GLN A 3 10.40 -2.93 22.73
CA GLN A 3 9.02 -3.42 22.93
C GLN A 3 8.44 -4.05 21.64
N ILE A 4 8.68 -3.44 20.48
CA ILE A 4 8.25 -3.97 19.19
C ILE A 4 8.95 -5.31 18.91
N THR A 5 10.27 -5.38 19.14
CA THR A 5 11.04 -6.64 18.97
C THR A 5 10.47 -7.77 19.83
N GLU A 6 10.30 -7.52 21.12
CA GLU A 6 9.80 -8.52 22.07
C GLU A 6 8.38 -8.99 21.73
N ALA A 7 7.51 -8.07 21.31
CA ALA A 7 6.16 -8.39 20.89
C ALA A 7 6.16 -9.27 19.63
N LEU A 8 6.92 -8.89 18.60
CA LEU A 8 6.98 -9.65 17.34
C LEU A 8 7.70 -11.00 17.50
N GLN A 9 8.63 -11.13 18.43
CA GLN A 9 9.25 -12.43 18.74
C GLN A 9 8.20 -13.44 19.24
N ARG A 10 7.30 -13.01 20.15
CA ARG A 10 6.27 -13.83 20.76
C ARG A 10 5.06 -14.08 19.86
N ALA A 11 4.74 -13.11 18.98
CA ALA A 11 3.59 -13.17 18.12
C ALA A 11 3.67 -14.33 17.12
N GLU A 12 2.61 -15.13 17.02
CA GLU A 12 2.43 -16.14 15.98
C GLU A 12 1.75 -15.53 14.76
N ARG A 13 0.73 -14.70 14.99
CA ARG A 13 -0.02 -14.01 13.93
C ARG A 13 0.29 -12.51 13.96
N ILE A 14 0.88 -12.03 12.87
CA ILE A 14 1.31 -10.63 12.71
C ILE A 14 0.63 -10.04 11.50
N LEU A 15 0.14 -8.80 11.59
CA LEU A 15 -0.26 -8.00 10.44
C LEU A 15 0.66 -6.79 10.31
N VAL A 16 1.27 -6.64 9.14
CA VAL A 16 2.00 -5.42 8.76
C VAL A 16 1.13 -4.63 7.80
N ILE A 17 0.67 -3.47 8.23
CA ILE A 17 -0.13 -2.54 7.41
C ILE A 17 0.81 -1.51 6.80
N THR A 18 0.80 -1.34 5.48
CA THR A 18 1.72 -0.41 4.81
C THR A 18 0.99 0.63 3.98
N GLY A 19 1.57 1.82 3.93
CA GLY A 19 1.12 2.93 3.09
C GLY A 19 2.28 3.59 2.35
N ALA A 20 2.01 4.70 1.68
CA ALA A 20 2.95 5.38 0.79
C ALA A 20 4.26 5.80 1.46
N GLY A 21 4.27 6.03 2.78
CA GLY A 21 5.46 6.34 3.56
C GLY A 21 6.51 5.23 3.55
N LEU A 22 6.11 3.95 3.39
CA LEU A 22 7.08 2.86 3.19
C LEU A 22 7.83 3.04 1.87
N SER A 23 7.16 3.46 0.80
CA SER A 23 7.73 3.61 -0.54
C SER A 23 8.41 4.97 -0.76
N ALA A 24 8.29 5.91 0.18
CA ALA A 24 8.96 7.22 0.12
C ALA A 24 10.48 7.07 0.03
N ASP A 25 11.07 6.12 0.78
CA ASP A 25 12.50 5.82 0.73
C ASP A 25 12.94 5.14 -0.59
N SER A 26 12.00 4.73 -1.43
CA SER A 26 12.24 4.29 -2.81
C SER A 26 12.23 5.46 -3.81
N GLY A 27 11.96 6.68 -3.33
CA GLY A 27 11.81 7.87 -4.18
C GLY A 27 10.39 8.07 -4.72
N LEU A 28 9.40 7.30 -4.24
CA LEU A 28 8.01 7.52 -4.61
C LEU A 28 7.42 8.68 -3.80
N PRO A 29 6.63 9.54 -4.43
CA PRO A 29 5.94 10.60 -3.70
C PRO A 29 4.89 9.99 -2.76
N THR A 30 4.78 10.57 -1.57
CA THR A 30 3.69 10.23 -0.64
C THR A 30 2.39 10.91 -1.07
N TYR A 31 1.25 10.34 -0.71
CA TYR A 31 -0.06 10.95 -0.99
C TYR A 31 -0.26 12.27 -0.25
N ARG A 32 0.24 12.38 0.98
CA ARG A 32 0.14 13.57 1.82
C ARG A 32 1.50 13.86 2.45
N GLY A 33 1.88 15.13 2.51
CA GLY A 33 3.12 15.56 3.14
C GLY A 33 3.98 16.46 2.25
N LEU A 34 5.12 16.94 2.77
CA LEU A 34 6.08 17.77 2.06
C LEU A 34 6.59 17.02 0.80
N GLY A 35 6.28 17.54 -0.39
CA GLY A 35 6.66 16.94 -1.67
C GLY A 35 5.74 15.84 -2.19
N GLY A 36 4.57 15.61 -1.57
CA GLY A 36 3.56 14.68 -2.07
C GLY A 36 2.97 15.14 -3.39
N LEU A 37 2.59 14.20 -4.26
CA LEU A 37 1.87 14.45 -5.53
C LEU A 37 0.56 15.24 -5.31
N TYR A 38 0.10 15.37 -4.06
CA TYR A 38 -1.25 15.77 -3.69
C TYR A 38 -1.26 16.94 -2.69
N ASN A 39 -0.58 18.03 -3.02
CA ASN A 39 -0.76 19.28 -2.27
C ASN A 39 -2.11 19.97 -2.58
N GLY A 40 -3.14 19.16 -2.77
CA GLY A 40 -4.53 19.60 -2.80
C GLY A 40 -5.14 19.76 -4.19
N HIS A 41 -4.45 20.32 -5.17
CA HIS A 41 -5.01 20.56 -6.50
C HIS A 41 -4.01 20.18 -7.59
N THR A 42 -4.53 19.71 -8.70
CA THR A 42 -3.80 19.47 -9.95
C THR A 42 -3.39 20.79 -10.59
N ASP A 43 -2.48 20.75 -11.59
CA ASP A 43 -2.15 21.93 -12.40
C ASP A 43 -3.38 22.51 -13.11
N ASP A 44 -4.39 21.67 -13.33
CA ASP A 44 -5.68 22.05 -13.95
C ASP A 44 -6.68 22.63 -12.94
N GLY A 45 -6.28 22.82 -11.68
CA GLY A 45 -7.11 23.36 -10.60
C GLY A 45 -8.17 22.41 -10.04
N VAL A 46 -8.17 21.14 -10.47
CA VAL A 46 -9.08 20.10 -9.99
C VAL A 46 -8.51 19.43 -8.73
N PRO A 47 -9.31 19.15 -7.69
CA PRO A 47 -8.84 18.34 -6.57
C PRO A 47 -8.31 16.99 -7.06
N ILE A 48 -7.18 16.53 -6.50
CA ILE A 48 -6.55 15.30 -6.98
C ILE A 48 -7.45 14.07 -6.78
N GLU A 49 -8.19 14.04 -5.70
CA GLU A 49 -9.17 13.00 -5.40
C GLU A 49 -10.26 12.95 -6.48
N THR A 50 -10.63 14.10 -7.04
CA THR A 50 -11.57 14.17 -8.17
C THR A 50 -10.90 13.71 -9.46
N ALA A 51 -9.66 14.16 -9.75
CA ALA A 51 -8.92 13.75 -10.95
C ALA A 51 -8.63 12.25 -10.99
N LEU A 52 -8.35 11.63 -9.84
CA LEU A 52 -8.12 10.18 -9.69
C LEU A 52 -9.35 9.43 -9.18
N SER A 53 -10.54 9.81 -9.65
CA SER A 53 -11.80 9.14 -9.29
C SER A 53 -12.33 8.23 -10.41
N GLY A 54 -13.12 7.23 -10.03
CA GLY A 54 -13.82 6.37 -10.98
C GLY A 54 -14.75 7.14 -11.93
N PRO A 55 -15.55 8.12 -11.46
CA PRO A 55 -16.31 9.03 -12.32
C PRO A 55 -15.44 9.78 -13.33
N MET A 56 -14.29 10.34 -12.89
CA MET A 56 -13.39 11.08 -13.78
C MET A 56 -12.80 10.17 -14.87
N LEU A 57 -12.38 8.96 -14.51
CA LEU A 57 -11.86 8.01 -15.50
C LEU A 57 -12.91 7.68 -16.61
N ARG A 58 -14.20 7.69 -16.30
CA ARG A 58 -15.29 7.47 -17.27
C ARG A 58 -15.61 8.72 -18.08
N HIS A 59 -15.55 9.89 -17.44
CA HIS A 59 -15.97 11.15 -18.07
C HIS A 59 -14.84 11.80 -18.89
N ASP A 60 -13.65 11.90 -18.29
CA ASP A 60 -12.43 12.43 -18.91
C ASP A 60 -11.24 11.51 -18.61
N PRO A 61 -11.11 10.39 -19.33
CA PRO A 61 -10.01 9.46 -19.12
C PRO A 61 -8.63 10.07 -19.40
N ALA A 62 -8.54 11.14 -20.18
CA ALA A 62 -7.27 11.80 -20.47
C ALA A 62 -6.75 12.52 -19.22
N LEU A 63 -7.62 13.24 -18.51
CA LEU A 63 -7.26 13.90 -17.25
C LEU A 63 -6.87 12.87 -16.18
N CYS A 64 -7.65 11.83 -15.98
CA CYS A 64 -7.35 10.79 -15.00
C CYS A 64 -6.02 10.09 -15.32
N TRP A 65 -5.77 9.75 -16.58
CA TRP A 65 -4.55 9.09 -17.02
C TRP A 65 -3.31 9.99 -16.99
N LYS A 66 -3.45 11.32 -17.03
CA LYS A 66 -2.34 12.24 -16.80
C LYS A 66 -1.65 11.90 -15.47
N TYR A 67 -2.41 11.78 -14.38
CA TYR A 67 -1.90 11.50 -13.03
C TYR A 67 -1.61 10.01 -12.79
N LEU A 68 -2.44 9.10 -13.31
CA LEU A 68 -2.14 7.65 -13.26
C LEU A 68 -0.80 7.33 -13.94
N ALA A 69 -0.50 8.01 -15.05
CA ALA A 69 0.75 7.80 -15.77
C ALA A 69 1.97 8.33 -15.01
N GLU A 70 1.84 9.44 -14.29
CA GLU A 70 2.90 9.96 -13.42
C GLU A 70 3.23 8.95 -12.33
N ILE A 71 2.22 8.43 -11.62
CA ILE A 71 2.37 7.38 -10.62
C ILE A 71 3.02 6.14 -11.25
N GLY A 72 2.50 5.67 -12.39
CA GLY A 72 3.01 4.50 -13.08
C GLY A 72 4.49 4.63 -13.49
N ARG A 73 4.88 5.78 -14.04
CA ARG A 73 6.28 6.07 -14.40
C ARG A 73 7.19 6.09 -13.17
N ALA A 74 6.76 6.73 -12.08
CA ALA A 74 7.51 6.76 -10.84
C ALA A 74 7.71 5.33 -10.29
N CYS A 75 6.67 4.51 -10.26
CA CYS A 75 6.77 3.13 -9.80
C CYS A 75 7.67 2.24 -10.68
N ILE A 76 7.69 2.47 -12.01
CA ILE A 76 8.59 1.73 -12.92
C ILE A 76 10.05 2.16 -12.73
N ALA A 77 10.29 3.44 -12.46
CA ALA A 77 11.65 3.97 -12.32
C ALA A 77 12.32 3.60 -10.99
N ALA A 78 11.54 3.32 -9.96
CA ALA A 78 12.04 3.01 -8.62
C ALA A 78 12.07 1.49 -8.36
N LYS A 79 12.52 1.09 -7.15
CA LYS A 79 12.66 -0.32 -6.73
C LYS A 79 12.25 -0.48 -5.26
N PRO A 80 11.90 -1.70 -4.83
CA PRO A 80 11.74 -2.00 -3.41
C PRO A 80 12.96 -1.55 -2.60
N ASN A 81 12.71 -0.93 -1.45
CA ASN A 81 13.75 -0.48 -0.54
C ASN A 81 14.01 -1.52 0.58
N PRO A 82 15.02 -1.32 1.46
CA PRO A 82 15.33 -2.23 2.55
C PRO A 82 14.16 -2.53 3.49
N GLY A 83 13.19 -1.63 3.64
CA GLY A 83 11.97 -1.86 4.41
C GLY A 83 11.09 -2.95 3.81
N HIS A 84 10.88 -2.94 2.50
CA HIS A 84 10.13 -3.99 1.79
C HIS A 84 10.82 -5.35 1.91
N LEU A 85 12.16 -5.39 1.73
CA LEU A 85 12.95 -6.62 1.88
C LEU A 85 12.86 -7.19 3.30
N ALA A 86 12.90 -6.33 4.31
CA ALA A 86 12.77 -6.72 5.70
C ALA A 86 11.38 -7.30 6.01
N ILE A 87 10.30 -6.72 5.46
CA ILE A 87 8.94 -7.26 5.60
C ILE A 87 8.83 -8.63 4.93
N ALA A 88 9.37 -8.80 3.72
CA ALA A 88 9.39 -10.09 3.02
C ALA A 88 10.16 -11.15 3.82
N GLU A 89 11.31 -10.80 4.41
CA GLU A 89 12.08 -11.67 5.30
C GLU A 89 11.30 -12.04 6.57
N LEU A 90 10.60 -11.08 7.19
CA LEU A 90 9.71 -11.35 8.33
C LEU A 90 8.64 -12.37 7.94
N GLN A 91 7.97 -12.20 6.78
CA GLN A 91 6.98 -13.13 6.28
C GLN A 91 7.56 -14.52 5.99
N ARG A 92 8.78 -14.59 5.47
CA ARG A 92 9.47 -15.86 5.20
C ARG A 92 9.74 -16.64 6.48
N ARG A 93 10.14 -15.97 7.55
CA ARG A 93 10.53 -16.58 8.85
C ARG A 93 9.36 -16.73 9.83
N LYS A 94 8.27 -15.99 9.64
CA LYS A 94 7.02 -16.04 10.43
C LYS A 94 5.85 -16.40 9.50
N PRO A 95 5.47 -17.70 9.41
CA PRO A 95 4.37 -18.14 8.51
C PRO A 95 3.01 -17.49 8.79
N GLY A 96 2.75 -17.03 10.01
CA GLY A 96 1.54 -16.29 10.39
C GLY A 96 1.62 -14.78 10.12
N CYS A 97 2.67 -14.28 9.44
CA CYS A 97 2.80 -12.86 9.12
C CYS A 97 2.11 -12.52 7.79
N TRP A 98 1.18 -11.59 7.85
CA TRP A 98 0.42 -11.04 6.75
C TRP A 98 0.82 -9.60 6.45
N VAL A 99 0.65 -9.19 5.21
CA VAL A 99 0.78 -7.78 4.79
C VAL A 99 -0.55 -7.30 4.25
N LEU A 100 -1.02 -6.16 4.74
CA LEU A 100 -2.10 -5.35 4.18
C LEU A 100 -1.47 -4.08 3.61
N THR A 101 -1.48 -3.93 2.30
CA THR A 101 -0.92 -2.73 1.68
C THR A 101 -1.98 -1.87 1.01
N GLN A 102 -1.85 -0.57 1.19
CA GLN A 102 -2.59 0.47 0.47
C GLN A 102 -1.86 0.87 -0.82
N ASN A 103 -0.59 0.44 -0.98
CA ASN A 103 0.25 0.80 -2.11
C ASN A 103 -0.10 -0.03 -3.34
N VAL A 104 -0.02 0.61 -4.50
CA VAL A 104 -0.31 0.01 -5.81
C VAL A 104 0.95 -0.26 -6.62
N ASP A 105 2.14 -0.03 -6.02
CA ASP A 105 3.46 -0.08 -6.66
C ASP A 105 3.96 -1.50 -6.98
N GLY A 106 3.39 -2.53 -6.32
CA GLY A 106 3.80 -3.92 -6.48
C GLY A 106 5.12 -4.29 -5.78
N TYR A 107 5.67 -3.40 -4.94
CA TYR A 107 7.00 -3.59 -4.35
C TYR A 107 7.06 -4.70 -3.32
N HIS A 108 5.97 -5.01 -2.63
CA HIS A 108 5.93 -6.18 -1.74
C HIS A 108 6.18 -7.48 -2.51
N LEU A 109 5.51 -7.68 -3.65
CA LEU A 109 5.74 -8.85 -4.50
C LEU A 109 7.16 -8.86 -5.07
N ALA A 110 7.65 -7.72 -5.56
CA ALA A 110 9.00 -7.59 -6.09
C ALA A 110 10.09 -7.82 -5.02
N ALA A 111 9.80 -7.56 -3.74
CA ALA A 111 10.67 -7.85 -2.61
C ALA A 111 10.63 -9.32 -2.14
N GLY A 112 9.71 -10.13 -2.67
CA GLY A 112 9.57 -11.55 -2.34
C GLY A 112 8.49 -11.87 -1.30
N SER A 113 7.58 -10.95 -1.01
CA SER A 113 6.38 -11.23 -0.19
C SER A 113 5.53 -12.33 -0.84
N PRO A 114 5.10 -13.36 -0.10
CA PRO A 114 4.27 -14.41 -0.65
C PRO A 114 2.88 -13.88 -1.03
N PRO A 115 2.43 -14.08 -2.28
CA PRO A 115 1.14 -13.55 -2.75
C PRO A 115 -0.06 -14.00 -1.90
N GLN A 116 0.02 -15.19 -1.30
CA GLN A 116 -1.05 -15.78 -0.48
C GLN A 116 -1.22 -15.08 0.88
N ARG A 117 -0.26 -14.27 1.28
CA ARG A 117 -0.26 -13.51 2.55
C ARG A 117 -0.04 -12.02 2.32
N LEU A 118 -0.44 -11.55 1.15
CA LEU A 118 -0.40 -10.15 0.75
C LEU A 118 -1.79 -9.71 0.30
N ILE A 119 -2.35 -8.73 0.99
CA ILE A 119 -3.64 -8.11 0.68
C ILE A 119 -3.36 -6.74 0.07
N GLU A 120 -3.49 -6.63 -1.26
CA GLU A 120 -3.40 -5.36 -1.99
C GLU A 120 -4.80 -4.71 -2.02
N ILE A 121 -5.16 -4.02 -0.94
CA ILE A 121 -6.52 -3.53 -0.72
C ILE A 121 -6.97 -2.47 -1.73
N HIS A 122 -6.03 -1.73 -2.30
CA HIS A 122 -6.28 -0.76 -3.37
C HIS A 122 -5.89 -1.28 -4.76
N GLY A 123 -5.64 -2.58 -4.89
CA GLY A 123 -5.24 -3.18 -6.17
C GLY A 123 -3.80 -2.91 -6.55
N ARG A 124 -3.51 -2.91 -7.84
CA ARG A 124 -2.15 -2.78 -8.41
C ARG A 124 -2.16 -2.09 -9.77
N LEU A 125 -1.00 -1.57 -10.21
CA LEU A 125 -0.87 -0.85 -11.49
C LEU A 125 -0.91 -1.76 -12.73
N ALA A 126 -0.64 -3.04 -12.60
CA ALA A 126 -0.63 -4.01 -13.70
C ALA A 126 -1.19 -5.38 -13.26
N PRO A 127 -1.71 -6.18 -14.20
CA PRO A 127 -1.93 -5.87 -15.61
C PRO A 127 -3.01 -4.82 -15.83
N LEU A 128 -2.93 -4.05 -16.91
CA LEU A 128 -4.02 -3.21 -17.36
C LEU A 128 -5.17 -4.08 -17.91
N TYR A 129 -6.40 -3.60 -17.83
CA TYR A 129 -7.53 -4.23 -18.51
C TYR A 129 -8.36 -3.22 -19.29
N CYS A 130 -8.96 -3.68 -20.38
CA CYS A 130 -9.83 -2.87 -21.21
C CYS A 130 -11.19 -2.68 -20.53
N MET A 131 -11.66 -1.44 -20.44
CA MET A 131 -12.96 -1.12 -19.85
C MET A 131 -14.14 -1.63 -20.69
N ASP A 132 -13.95 -1.87 -22.01
CA ASP A 132 -15.01 -2.27 -22.92
C ASP A 132 -15.06 -3.78 -23.16
N CYS A 133 -13.91 -4.44 -23.45
CA CYS A 133 -13.85 -5.85 -23.81
C CYS A 133 -13.20 -6.76 -22.77
N GLY A 134 -12.63 -6.21 -21.69
CA GLY A 134 -11.98 -6.97 -20.62
C GLY A 134 -10.60 -7.54 -20.96
N GLU A 135 -10.09 -7.37 -22.20
CA GLU A 135 -8.76 -7.84 -22.59
C GLU A 135 -7.68 -7.23 -21.69
N THR A 136 -6.68 -8.03 -21.33
CA THR A 136 -5.62 -7.62 -20.38
C THR A 136 -4.28 -7.40 -21.06
N SER A 137 -3.44 -6.54 -20.47
CA SER A 137 -2.09 -6.24 -20.95
C SER A 137 -1.10 -6.01 -19.81
N ASP A 138 -0.04 -6.81 -19.77
CA ASP A 138 1.08 -6.66 -18.81
C ASP A 138 2.09 -5.56 -19.22
N LYS A 139 1.89 -4.92 -20.36
CA LYS A 139 2.85 -4.00 -20.98
C LYS A 139 2.69 -2.56 -20.50
N LEU A 140 2.54 -2.34 -19.18
CA LEU A 140 2.34 -1.01 -18.60
C LEU A 140 3.36 0.02 -19.13
N ALA A 141 4.67 -0.29 -19.09
CA ALA A 141 5.71 0.63 -19.56
C ALA A 141 5.56 1.02 -21.03
N ALA A 142 5.20 0.06 -21.89
CA ALA A 142 4.97 0.33 -23.31
C ALA A 142 3.74 1.21 -23.53
N HIS A 143 2.67 1.02 -22.76
CA HIS A 143 1.48 1.86 -22.81
C HIS A 143 1.74 3.28 -22.32
N LEU A 144 2.57 3.44 -21.27
CA LEU A 144 2.95 4.76 -20.75
C LEU A 144 3.87 5.56 -21.67
N ALA A 145 4.48 4.92 -22.68
CA ALA A 145 5.29 5.56 -23.71
C ALA A 145 4.45 6.01 -24.92
N GLN A 146 3.17 5.66 -24.97
CA GLN A 146 2.22 6.03 -26.03
C GLN A 146 1.37 7.23 -25.62
N PRO A 147 0.59 7.85 -26.55
CA PRO A 147 -0.40 8.86 -26.20
C PRO A 147 -1.41 8.33 -25.16
N LEU A 148 -1.75 9.18 -24.19
CA LEU A 148 -2.70 8.87 -23.12
C LEU A 148 -4.12 9.36 -23.48
N PRO A 149 -5.17 8.67 -23.06
CA PRO A 149 -5.19 7.40 -22.33
C PRO A 149 -4.78 6.22 -23.22
N PRO A 150 -4.15 5.17 -22.65
CA PRO A 150 -3.79 3.98 -23.43
C PRO A 150 -5.05 3.26 -23.88
N ARG A 151 -5.00 2.70 -25.10
CA ARG A 151 -6.14 2.05 -25.72
C ARG A 151 -5.87 0.60 -26.07
N CYS A 152 -6.91 -0.19 -25.96
CA CYS A 152 -6.98 -1.57 -26.42
C CYS A 152 -7.10 -1.64 -27.95
N ALA A 153 -6.84 -2.80 -28.55
CA ALA A 153 -7.07 -3.05 -29.97
C ALA A 153 -8.53 -2.85 -30.39
N CYS A 154 -9.50 -3.02 -29.48
CA CYS A 154 -10.92 -2.74 -29.73
C CYS A 154 -11.27 -1.24 -29.72
N GLY A 155 -10.32 -0.36 -29.37
CA GLY A 155 -10.52 1.09 -29.21
C GLY A 155 -10.84 1.53 -27.79
N GLY A 156 -11.23 0.61 -26.90
CA GLY A 156 -11.58 0.87 -25.51
C GLY A 156 -10.38 1.39 -24.68
N VAL A 157 -10.68 2.13 -23.63
CA VAL A 157 -9.66 2.64 -22.70
C VAL A 157 -9.13 1.50 -21.85
N LEU A 158 -7.80 1.38 -21.75
CA LEU A 158 -7.14 0.50 -20.79
C LEU A 158 -7.02 1.21 -19.45
N ARG A 159 -7.24 0.48 -18.35
CA ARG A 159 -7.04 1.00 -16.99
C ARG A 159 -6.31 -0.01 -16.10
N PRO A 160 -5.56 0.46 -15.08
CA PRO A 160 -5.05 -0.43 -14.05
C PRO A 160 -6.16 -0.90 -13.12
N PRO A 161 -6.07 -2.11 -12.53
CA PRO A 161 -6.99 -2.58 -11.49
C PRO A 161 -6.67 -1.93 -10.12
N VAL A 162 -6.50 -0.62 -10.11
CA VAL A 162 -6.39 0.18 -8.88
C VAL A 162 -7.75 0.68 -8.46
N VAL A 163 -7.96 0.81 -7.15
CA VAL A 163 -9.13 1.46 -6.58
C VAL A 163 -8.93 2.97 -6.66
N LEU A 164 -9.69 3.63 -7.50
CA LEU A 164 -9.74 5.08 -7.57
C LEU A 164 -10.71 5.63 -6.51
N PHE A 165 -10.61 6.93 -6.24
CA PHE A 165 -11.58 7.59 -5.37
C PHE A 165 -13.01 7.35 -5.87
N GLU A 166 -13.95 7.23 -4.96
CA GLU A 166 -15.36 6.91 -5.21
C GLU A 166 -15.61 5.51 -5.82
N GLU A 167 -14.61 4.63 -5.82
CA GLU A 167 -14.79 3.22 -6.16
C GLU A 167 -14.84 2.32 -4.92
N LEU A 168 -15.52 1.19 -5.05
CA LEU A 168 -15.57 0.17 -4.01
C LEU A 168 -14.24 -0.61 -3.95
N LEU A 169 -13.89 -1.05 -2.74
CA LEU A 169 -12.76 -1.97 -2.57
C LEU A 169 -13.05 -3.30 -3.27
N PRO A 170 -12.01 -3.98 -3.82
CA PRO A 170 -12.16 -5.29 -4.42
C PRO A 170 -12.65 -6.32 -3.39
N GLU A 171 -13.81 -6.94 -3.64
CA GLU A 171 -14.42 -7.89 -2.70
C GLU A 171 -13.48 -9.05 -2.32
N PRO A 172 -12.66 -9.63 -3.22
CA PRO A 172 -11.70 -10.66 -2.81
C PRO A 172 -10.67 -10.18 -1.78
N ALA A 173 -10.17 -8.95 -1.92
CA ALA A 173 -9.20 -8.37 -0.98
C ALA A 173 -9.88 -8.02 0.34
N LEU A 174 -11.08 -7.43 0.29
CA LEU A 174 -11.85 -7.05 1.46
C LEU A 174 -12.34 -8.29 2.23
N GLY A 175 -12.81 -9.34 1.54
CA GLY A 175 -13.20 -10.62 2.14
C GLY A 175 -12.01 -11.29 2.83
N CYS A 176 -10.86 -11.38 2.16
CA CYS A 176 -9.63 -11.90 2.75
C CYS A 176 -9.23 -11.12 4.03
N LEU A 177 -9.30 -9.79 3.98
CA LEU A 177 -9.01 -8.95 5.16
C LEU A 177 -9.96 -9.26 6.32
N ARG A 178 -11.26 -9.36 6.06
CA ARG A 178 -12.27 -9.70 7.09
C ARG A 178 -11.99 -11.06 7.72
N ASP A 179 -11.75 -12.09 6.89
CA ASP A 179 -11.44 -13.44 7.35
C ASP A 179 -10.19 -13.48 8.25
N GLU A 180 -9.15 -12.73 7.89
CA GLU A 180 -7.92 -12.69 8.67
C GLU A 180 -8.07 -11.87 9.96
N ILE A 181 -8.88 -10.80 9.95
CA ILE A 181 -9.24 -10.04 11.16
C ILE A 181 -10.05 -10.90 12.13
N GLU A 182 -10.98 -11.71 11.63
CA GLU A 182 -11.80 -12.60 12.49
C GLU A 182 -10.96 -13.67 13.20
N LYS A 183 -9.91 -14.17 12.54
CA LYS A 183 -8.93 -15.09 13.16
C LYS A 183 -8.06 -14.41 14.23
N GLY A 184 -8.03 -13.08 14.25
CA GLY A 184 -7.26 -12.26 15.18
C GLY A 184 -5.77 -12.19 14.85
N PHE A 185 -5.12 -11.17 15.39
CA PHE A 185 -3.66 -10.97 15.33
C PHE A 185 -3.10 -10.73 16.72
N ASP A 186 -1.92 -11.29 17.00
CA ASP A 186 -1.20 -11.06 18.26
C ASP A 186 -0.48 -9.70 18.22
N ALA A 187 -0.07 -9.28 17.01
CA ALA A 187 0.58 -8.00 16.81
C ALA A 187 0.18 -7.37 15.47
N VAL A 188 -0.08 -6.06 15.46
CA VAL A 188 -0.33 -5.26 14.25
C VAL A 188 0.62 -4.07 14.23
N ILE A 189 1.33 -3.90 13.10
CA ILE A 189 2.26 -2.78 12.92
C ILE A 189 1.83 -1.98 11.69
N ALA A 190 1.58 -0.69 11.87
CA ALA A 190 1.36 0.27 10.80
C ALA A 190 2.69 0.93 10.40
N VAL A 191 3.02 0.89 9.12
CA VAL A 191 4.29 1.38 8.58
C VAL A 191 4.04 2.37 7.45
N GLY A 192 4.51 3.60 7.62
CA GLY A 192 4.40 4.64 6.60
C GLY A 192 2.96 4.95 6.19
N THR A 193 2.02 4.95 7.16
CA THR A 193 0.61 5.25 6.92
C THR A 193 -0.01 6.03 8.07
N SER A 194 -0.83 7.03 7.73
CA SER A 194 -1.67 7.74 8.68
C SER A 194 -2.92 6.96 9.09
N ALA A 195 -3.21 5.84 8.41
CA ALA A 195 -4.38 4.99 8.64
C ALA A 195 -5.71 5.77 8.63
N SER A 196 -5.92 6.62 7.63
CA SER A 196 -7.08 7.51 7.56
C SER A 196 -8.41 6.79 7.24
N PHE A 197 -8.36 5.52 6.83
CA PHE A 197 -9.55 4.74 6.45
C PHE A 197 -9.93 3.76 7.57
N ALA A 198 -11.24 3.63 7.84
CA ALA A 198 -11.76 2.77 8.90
C ALA A 198 -11.26 1.31 8.79
N TYR A 199 -11.25 0.73 7.58
CA TYR A 199 -10.79 -0.64 7.34
C TYR A 199 -9.29 -0.84 7.55
N ILE A 200 -8.50 0.26 7.62
CA ILE A 200 -7.07 0.23 7.96
C ILE A 200 -6.87 0.34 9.47
N VAL A 201 -7.72 1.11 10.17
CA VAL A 201 -7.66 1.27 11.64
C VAL A 201 -8.25 0.05 12.36
N GLU A 202 -9.28 -0.56 11.80
CA GLU A 202 -10.02 -1.65 12.43
C GLU A 202 -9.13 -2.80 12.94
N PRO A 203 -8.16 -3.35 12.16
CA PRO A 203 -7.27 -4.40 12.65
C PRO A 203 -6.49 -3.99 13.90
N LEU A 204 -6.02 -2.73 13.97
CA LEU A 204 -5.28 -2.19 15.11
C LEU A 204 -6.17 -2.13 16.36
N LEU A 205 -7.39 -1.58 16.21
CA LEU A 205 -8.34 -1.46 17.32
C LEU A 205 -8.77 -2.82 17.86
N ARG A 206 -9.08 -3.78 16.98
CA ARG A 206 -9.46 -5.14 17.38
C ARG A 206 -8.32 -5.86 18.08
N THR A 207 -7.10 -5.80 17.54
CA THR A 207 -5.92 -6.41 18.17
C THR A 207 -5.68 -5.83 19.56
N ARG A 208 -5.73 -4.51 19.69
CA ARG A 208 -5.59 -3.86 21.00
C ARG A 208 -6.69 -4.26 21.98
N HIS A 209 -7.95 -4.31 21.52
CA HIS A 209 -9.08 -4.72 22.35
C HIS A 209 -8.94 -6.17 22.86
N SER A 210 -8.34 -7.05 22.06
CA SER A 210 -8.05 -8.43 22.43
C SER A 210 -6.78 -8.61 23.26
N GLY A 211 -6.10 -7.52 23.66
CA GLY A 211 -4.86 -7.57 24.44
C GLY A 211 -3.61 -7.84 23.63
N GLY A 212 -3.69 -7.80 22.30
CA GLY A 212 -2.55 -7.88 21.40
C GLY A 212 -1.77 -6.56 21.33
N PHE A 213 -0.61 -6.60 20.69
CA PHE A 213 0.32 -5.47 20.60
C PHE A 213 0.11 -4.66 19.33
N THR A 214 0.21 -3.32 19.44
CA THR A 214 0.08 -2.41 18.30
C THR A 214 1.24 -1.42 18.24
N ALA A 215 1.72 -1.15 17.01
CA ALA A 215 2.77 -0.15 16.81
C ALA A 215 2.57 0.64 15.51
N GLN A 216 3.14 1.85 15.51
CA GLN A 216 3.31 2.65 14.30
C GLN A 216 4.78 2.95 14.08
N ILE A 217 5.26 2.79 12.84
CA ILE A 217 6.59 3.19 12.36
C ILE A 217 6.36 4.25 11.28
N ASP A 218 6.52 5.50 11.63
CA ASP A 218 6.32 6.65 10.75
C ASP A 218 7.08 7.84 11.31
N PRO A 219 7.85 8.60 10.51
CA PRO A 219 8.54 9.80 10.97
C PRO A 219 7.61 10.86 11.55
N ALA A 220 6.39 10.95 11.00
CA ALA A 220 5.37 11.90 11.43
C ALA A 220 4.38 11.26 12.41
N ALA A 221 4.03 12.00 13.45
CA ALA A 221 2.92 11.62 14.31
C ALA A 221 1.58 11.87 13.60
N SER A 222 0.60 11.02 13.88
CA SER A 222 -0.77 11.11 13.37
C SER A 222 -1.77 10.78 14.49
N GLU A 223 -3.06 10.79 14.22
CA GLU A 223 -4.07 10.31 15.16
C GLU A 223 -3.81 8.86 15.57
N LEU A 224 -3.30 8.04 14.64
CA LEU A 224 -2.93 6.67 14.92
C LEU A 224 -1.87 6.56 16.03
N SER A 225 -0.92 7.50 16.10
CA SER A 225 0.14 7.50 17.12
C SER A 225 -0.39 7.59 18.56
N GLN A 226 -1.62 8.08 18.74
CA GLN A 226 -2.26 8.21 20.05
C GLN A 226 -2.97 6.93 20.51
N ILE A 227 -3.26 6.03 19.57
CA ILE A 227 -4.04 4.81 19.85
C ILE A 227 -3.22 3.52 19.82
N VAL A 228 -1.98 3.56 19.33
CA VAL A 228 -1.05 2.41 19.37
C VAL A 228 -0.24 2.37 20.66
N ASP A 229 0.26 1.19 21.04
CA ASP A 229 1.09 1.03 22.23
C ASP A 229 2.48 1.68 22.06
N VAL A 230 3.01 1.68 20.82
CA VAL A 230 4.33 2.27 20.52
C VAL A 230 4.27 3.03 19.19
N HIS A 231 4.60 4.31 19.22
CA HIS A 231 4.96 5.08 18.01
C HIS A 231 6.47 5.22 17.93
N LEU A 232 7.06 4.76 16.83
CA LEU A 232 8.48 4.92 16.53
C LEU A 232 8.65 5.95 15.41
N ALA A 233 9.01 7.18 15.77
CA ALA A 233 9.15 8.32 14.85
C ALA A 233 10.44 8.23 14.02
N ARG A 234 10.52 7.24 13.12
CA ARG A 234 11.69 6.94 12.26
C ARG A 234 11.23 6.38 10.91
N GLY A 235 12.10 6.50 9.90
CA GLY A 235 11.88 5.94 8.57
C GLY A 235 11.83 4.41 8.56
N ALA A 236 10.95 3.87 7.72
CA ALA A 236 10.72 2.43 7.63
C ALA A 236 11.96 1.66 7.14
N SER A 237 12.67 2.18 6.13
CA SER A 237 13.87 1.55 5.55
C SER A 237 15.05 1.48 6.51
N ASP A 238 15.08 2.35 7.51
CA ASP A 238 16.10 2.33 8.55
C ASP A 238 15.75 1.36 9.69
N VAL A 239 14.47 1.37 10.10
CA VAL A 239 14.01 0.63 11.27
C VAL A 239 13.76 -0.85 10.99
N LEU A 240 13.05 -1.18 9.91
CA LEU A 240 12.59 -2.54 9.67
C LEU A 240 13.74 -3.56 9.52
N PRO A 241 14.86 -3.26 8.82
CA PRO A 241 15.98 -4.19 8.77
C PRO A 241 16.62 -4.45 10.14
N GLN A 242 16.72 -3.40 11.00
CA GLN A 242 17.23 -3.55 12.35
C GLN A 242 16.29 -4.40 13.21
N LEU A 243 14.97 -4.15 13.07
CA LEU A 243 13.94 -4.87 13.81
C LEU A 243 13.98 -6.36 13.47
N VAL A 244 14.05 -6.72 12.19
CA VAL A 244 14.11 -8.11 11.72
C VAL A 244 15.36 -8.82 12.25
N ARG A 245 16.52 -8.17 12.16
CA ARG A 245 17.75 -8.72 12.78
C ARG A 245 17.58 -9.00 14.27
N HIS A 246 17.05 -8.05 15.04
CA HIS A 246 16.83 -8.23 16.48
C HIS A 246 15.79 -9.32 16.80
N ILE A 247 14.74 -9.48 15.97
CA ILE A 247 13.73 -10.54 16.18
C ILE A 247 14.38 -11.92 16.07
N PHE A 248 15.29 -12.09 15.14
CA PHE A 248 15.85 -13.40 14.80
C PHE A 248 17.26 -13.64 15.35
N GLY A 249 17.91 -12.62 15.93
CA GLY A 249 19.23 -12.72 16.52
C GLY A 249 20.38 -12.78 15.51
N ASP A 250 20.16 -12.16 14.34
CA ASP A 250 21.15 -12.11 13.25
C ASP A 250 22.06 -10.87 13.36
#